data_793fc192d48bfb62e635c58a2144b46a
#
_entry.id   793fc192d48bfb62e635c58a2144b46a
#
_cell.length_a   1.000
_cell.length_b   1.000
_cell.length_c   1.000
_cell.angle_alpha   90.00
_cell.angle_beta   90.00
_cell.angle_gamma   90.00
#
_symmetry.space_group_name_H-M   'P 1'
#
loop_
_entity.id
_entity.type
_entity.pdbx_description
1 polymer ?
#
loop_
_entity_poly.entity_id
_entity_poly.type
_entity_poly.pdbx_seq_one_letter_code
_entity_poly.pdbx_strand_id
1 'polypeptide(L)'
;MKKNIFIIAACLLAFGCNRTNGGDNDTITLEQTKAFTTITLTSEQNFLVYSDEEFPFAGNTIGMRKSYNIVWPTENIMTPEAEHELTHILFCNDKIDVFETAAHHWLNDATFYTEDGAKVTPVKNIDDSSWYSYFTIESKCEQQGDIATFIIWRETYSVGAAHGLYSCEYVNVDVNSGNIIHLNDLVDTSLLGPVIARAVEDLTVNSDVQKALFDVNPERLPVTADFTIDSTRSTITLVYQVYEIASYADGIQEIVLPIFWLSKHIPLTPYAKSLFGPGCSID
;
A
#
# COMPACT_ATOMS: atom_id res chain seq x y z
N MET A 1 -5.60 30.67 0.05
CA MET A 1 -4.44 29.86 0.51
C MET A 1 -3.48 29.67 -0.65
N LYS A 2 -2.20 30.08 -0.51
CA LYS A 2 -1.21 29.90 -1.56
C LYS A 2 -0.72 28.45 -1.51
N LYS A 3 -1.00 27.66 -2.55
CA LYS A 3 -0.47 26.30 -2.71
C LYS A 3 1.03 26.41 -3.00
N ASN A 4 1.85 25.91 -2.10
CA ASN A 4 3.26 25.68 -2.40
C ASN A 4 3.36 24.30 -3.05
N ILE A 5 3.36 24.26 -4.36
CA ILE A 5 3.66 23.04 -5.12
C ILE A 5 5.17 22.97 -5.25
N PHE A 6 5.80 22.04 -4.56
CA PHE A 6 7.21 21.71 -4.78
C PHE A 6 7.26 20.59 -5.84
N ILE A 7 7.66 20.96 -7.05
CA ILE A 7 7.96 19.98 -8.09
C ILE A 7 9.40 19.52 -7.88
N ILE A 8 9.59 18.32 -7.37
CA ILE A 8 10.89 17.66 -7.36
C ILE A 8 10.93 16.73 -8.58
N ALA A 9 11.62 17.21 -9.63
CA ALA A 9 11.92 16.35 -10.77
C ALA A 9 13.00 15.34 -10.36
N ALA A 10 12.64 14.06 -10.26
CA ALA A 10 13.60 12.99 -10.07
C ALA A 10 14.31 12.71 -11.40
N CYS A 11 15.58 13.11 -11.52
CA CYS A 11 16.46 12.69 -12.62
C CYS A 11 16.91 11.25 -12.40
N LEU A 12 16.38 10.31 -13.16
CA LEU A 12 16.92 8.97 -13.27
C LEU A 12 18.20 8.99 -14.11
N LEU A 13 19.35 8.74 -13.46
CA LEU A 13 20.60 8.45 -14.14
C LEU A 13 20.63 6.98 -14.58
N ALA A 14 20.38 6.74 -15.85
CA ALA A 14 20.60 5.44 -16.47
C ALA A 14 22.12 5.17 -16.58
N PHE A 15 22.64 4.21 -15.81
CA PHE A 15 24.01 3.70 -16.00
C PHE A 15 24.02 2.70 -17.16
N GLY A 16 24.41 3.15 -18.34
CA GLY A 16 24.71 2.30 -19.47
C GLY A 16 26.08 1.61 -19.28
N CYS A 17 26.09 0.29 -19.09
CA CYS A 17 27.31 -0.51 -19.27
C CYS A 17 27.58 -0.73 -20.77
N ASN A 18 28.56 -0.01 -21.30
CA ASN A 18 29.08 -0.24 -22.64
C ASN A 18 30.05 -1.44 -22.63
N ARG A 19 29.63 -2.56 -23.21
CA ARG A 19 30.54 -3.69 -23.52
C ARG A 19 30.52 -3.91 -25.02
N THR A 20 31.56 -3.44 -25.67
CA THR A 20 31.89 -3.77 -27.08
C THR A 20 32.50 -5.15 -27.12
N ASN A 21 31.85 -6.11 -27.79
CA ASN A 21 32.53 -7.21 -28.49
C ASN A 21 31.67 -7.62 -29.70
N GLY A 22 32.34 -7.70 -30.84
CA GLY A 22 31.74 -7.85 -32.15
C GLY A 22 31.20 -9.22 -32.46
N GLY A 23 30.29 -9.26 -33.41
CA GLY A 23 29.83 -10.42 -34.20
C GLY A 23 28.34 -10.69 -34.05
N ASP A 24 27.66 -10.52 -35.16
CA ASP A 24 26.27 -10.81 -35.52
C ASP A 24 25.22 -9.73 -35.15
N ASN A 25 24.52 -9.33 -36.23
CA ASN A 25 23.46 -8.31 -36.25
C ASN A 25 22.15 -8.84 -35.65
N ASP A 26 22.13 -9.19 -34.39
CA ASP A 26 20.89 -9.21 -33.63
C ASP A 26 20.69 -7.81 -33.02
N THR A 27 19.84 -7.01 -33.68
CA THR A 27 19.40 -5.74 -33.12
C THR A 27 18.56 -6.07 -31.88
N ILE A 28 19.19 -6.12 -30.71
CA ILE A 28 18.46 -6.13 -29.45
C ILE A 28 17.82 -4.75 -29.34
N THR A 29 16.55 -4.66 -29.73
CA THR A 29 15.71 -3.52 -29.42
C THR A 29 15.49 -3.58 -27.92
N LEU A 30 16.26 -2.78 -27.15
CA LEU A 30 15.94 -2.53 -25.76
C LEU A 30 14.57 -1.83 -25.78
N GLU A 31 13.51 -2.55 -25.48
CA GLU A 31 12.21 -1.95 -25.21
C GLU A 31 12.42 -0.98 -24.03
N GLN A 32 12.23 0.28 -24.31
CA GLN A 32 12.41 1.34 -23.33
C GLN A 32 11.18 1.28 -22.40
N THR A 33 11.34 0.74 -21.21
CA THR A 33 10.27 0.70 -20.19
C THR A 33 9.72 2.10 -20.00
N LYS A 34 8.40 2.25 -20.10
CA LYS A 34 7.70 3.51 -19.85
C LYS A 34 7.94 3.94 -18.39
N ALA A 35 8.38 5.17 -18.19
CA ALA A 35 8.57 5.69 -16.84
C ALA A 35 7.23 6.03 -16.19
N PHE A 36 7.00 5.53 -14.98
CA PHE A 36 5.87 5.91 -14.15
C PHE A 36 6.23 7.16 -13.35
N THR A 37 5.59 8.28 -13.64
CA THR A 37 5.92 9.56 -13.03
C THR A 37 4.88 9.99 -12.00
N THR A 38 5.34 10.58 -10.90
CA THR A 38 4.52 10.98 -9.76
C THR A 38 4.87 12.40 -9.29
N ILE A 39 3.92 13.00 -8.56
CA ILE A 39 4.11 14.23 -7.78
C ILE A 39 3.90 13.93 -6.30
N THR A 40 4.49 14.72 -5.42
CA THR A 40 4.25 14.61 -3.98
C THR A 40 3.26 15.67 -3.52
N LEU A 41 2.26 15.24 -2.77
CA LEU A 41 1.20 16.09 -2.20
C LEU A 41 1.24 15.98 -0.68
N THR A 42 1.23 17.13 0.01
CA THR A 42 1.25 17.19 1.46
C THR A 42 0.19 18.13 1.99
N SER A 43 -0.46 17.75 3.08
CA SER A 43 -1.36 18.65 3.82
C SER A 43 -1.50 18.23 5.27
N GLU A 44 -1.91 19.16 6.12
CA GLU A 44 -2.15 18.96 7.54
C GLU A 44 -3.36 19.77 8.01
N GLN A 45 -4.15 19.20 8.92
CA GLN A 45 -5.23 19.88 9.63
C GLN A 45 -5.15 19.53 11.12
N ASN A 46 -5.24 20.57 11.96
CA ASN A 46 -5.20 20.43 13.41
C ASN A 46 -6.54 20.83 14.02
N PHE A 47 -6.88 20.17 15.14
CA PHE A 47 -8.10 20.41 15.89
C PHE A 47 -7.80 20.42 17.40
N LEU A 48 -8.62 21.14 18.16
CA LEU A 48 -8.80 20.96 19.58
C LEU A 48 -10.10 20.20 19.83
N VAL A 49 -10.03 19.19 20.67
CA VAL A 49 -11.14 18.30 21.04
C VAL A 49 -11.40 18.47 22.52
N TYR A 50 -12.63 18.80 22.89
CA TYR A 50 -13.08 18.97 24.26
C TYR A 50 -14.32 18.13 24.52
N SER A 51 -14.34 17.39 25.63
CA SER A 51 -15.51 16.65 26.10
C SER A 51 -15.77 16.92 27.56
N ASP A 52 -17.04 17.15 27.90
CA ASP A 52 -17.54 17.29 29.30
C ASP A 52 -17.82 15.92 29.95
N GLU A 53 -17.98 14.86 29.13
CA GLU A 53 -18.33 13.50 29.58
C GLU A 53 -17.09 12.67 29.87
N GLU A 54 -17.27 11.49 30.49
CA GLU A 54 -16.20 10.56 30.89
C GLU A 54 -15.43 9.92 29.70
N PHE A 55 -15.26 10.60 28.62
CA PHE A 55 -14.23 10.26 27.66
C PHE A 55 -12.87 10.33 28.36
N PRO A 56 -11.80 9.56 27.98
CA PRO A 56 -10.65 9.32 28.85
C PRO A 56 -10.00 10.59 29.45
N PHE A 57 -10.49 11.77 29.12
CA PHE A 57 -9.95 13.07 29.57
C PHE A 57 -11.06 14.08 29.94
N ALA A 58 -12.11 13.63 30.65
CA ALA A 58 -13.19 14.53 31.11
C ALA A 58 -12.67 15.88 31.59
N GLY A 59 -13.18 16.96 31.00
CA GLY A 59 -12.81 18.33 31.36
C GLY A 59 -11.46 18.82 30.86
N ASN A 60 -10.72 18.01 30.06
CA ASN A 60 -9.47 18.40 29.42
C ASN A 60 -9.65 18.60 27.93
N THR A 61 -8.81 19.46 27.36
CA THR A 61 -8.70 19.64 25.91
C THR A 61 -7.49 18.87 25.42
N ILE A 62 -7.70 18.06 24.39
CA ILE A 62 -6.62 17.36 23.68
C ILE A 62 -6.48 17.90 22.27
N GLY A 63 -5.31 17.72 21.68
CA GLY A 63 -5.10 17.97 20.25
C GLY A 63 -5.50 16.77 19.39
N MET A 64 -5.89 17.01 18.15
CA MET A 64 -5.98 16.01 17.09
C MET A 64 -5.30 16.56 15.84
N ARG A 65 -4.40 15.78 15.25
CA ARG A 65 -3.73 16.13 14.01
C ARG A 65 -4.07 15.09 12.94
N LYS A 66 -4.45 15.57 11.77
CA LYS A 66 -4.55 14.74 10.55
C LYS A 66 -3.58 15.28 9.51
N SER A 67 -2.77 14.40 8.93
CA SER A 67 -1.81 14.80 7.92
C SER A 67 -1.61 13.73 6.86
N TYR A 68 -1.29 14.14 5.65
CA TYR A 68 -0.81 13.22 4.63
C TYR A 68 0.43 13.75 3.93
N ASN A 69 1.27 12.81 3.49
CA ASN A 69 2.41 13.00 2.61
C ASN A 69 2.41 11.87 1.59
N ILE A 70 1.74 12.08 0.46
CA ILE A 70 1.45 11.03 -0.52
C ILE A 70 2.03 11.37 -1.88
N VAL A 71 2.46 10.34 -2.60
CA VAL A 71 2.77 10.42 -4.02
C VAL A 71 1.50 10.14 -4.82
N TRP A 72 1.28 10.94 -5.87
CA TRP A 72 0.15 10.84 -6.77
C TRP A 72 0.63 10.72 -8.21
N PRO A 73 0.02 9.89 -9.06
CA PRO A 73 0.42 9.77 -10.46
C PRO A 73 0.26 11.11 -11.20
N THR A 74 1.14 11.37 -12.15
CA THR A 74 0.95 12.50 -13.06
C THR A 74 -0.17 12.20 -14.06
N GLU A 75 -0.70 13.24 -14.69
CA GLU A 75 -1.82 13.13 -15.63
C GLU A 75 -1.59 12.05 -16.71
N ASN A 76 -2.63 11.28 -17.00
CA ASN A 76 -2.69 10.25 -18.05
C ASN A 76 -1.71 9.05 -17.90
N ILE A 77 -1.20 8.80 -16.70
CA ILE A 77 -0.38 7.61 -16.42
C ILE A 77 -1.25 6.43 -16.02
N MET A 78 -2.26 6.66 -15.19
CA MET A 78 -3.28 5.69 -14.82
C MET A 78 -4.58 5.92 -15.59
N THR A 79 -5.44 4.90 -15.64
CA THR A 79 -6.81 5.08 -16.12
C THR A 79 -7.65 5.83 -15.09
N PRO A 80 -8.74 6.53 -15.49
CA PRO A 80 -9.62 7.20 -14.54
C PRO A 80 -10.18 6.24 -13.46
N GLU A 81 -10.52 5.01 -13.85
CA GLU A 81 -11.00 3.98 -12.93
C GLU A 81 -9.93 3.60 -11.89
N ALA A 82 -8.69 3.46 -12.32
CA ALA A 82 -7.56 3.17 -11.42
C ALA A 82 -7.24 4.35 -10.49
N GLU A 83 -7.37 5.59 -10.96
CA GLU A 83 -7.23 6.79 -10.11
C GLU A 83 -8.35 6.89 -9.07
N HIS A 84 -9.60 6.56 -9.43
CA HIS A 84 -10.71 6.49 -8.48
C HIS A 84 -10.45 5.43 -7.41
N GLU A 85 -10.03 4.23 -7.81
CA GLU A 85 -9.73 3.16 -6.87
C GLU A 85 -8.56 3.52 -5.94
N LEU A 86 -7.48 4.09 -6.45
CA LEU A 86 -6.36 4.59 -5.63
C LEU A 86 -6.83 5.67 -4.65
N THR A 87 -7.75 6.56 -5.07
CA THR A 87 -8.36 7.56 -4.19
C THR A 87 -9.13 6.91 -3.05
N HIS A 88 -9.96 5.91 -3.36
CA HIS A 88 -10.74 5.17 -2.37
C HIS A 88 -9.83 4.45 -1.37
N ILE A 89 -8.78 3.80 -1.84
CA ILE A 89 -7.80 3.14 -0.99
C ILE A 89 -7.11 4.17 -0.08
N LEU A 90 -6.58 5.27 -0.63
CA LEU A 90 -5.85 6.29 0.13
C LEU A 90 -6.67 6.89 1.28
N PHE A 91 -7.95 7.15 1.07
CA PHE A 91 -8.79 7.86 2.05
C PHE A 91 -9.85 6.97 2.71
N CYS A 92 -9.85 5.66 2.45
CA CYS A 92 -10.84 4.71 2.98
C CYS A 92 -12.28 5.16 2.75
N ASN A 93 -12.57 5.71 1.55
CA ASN A 93 -13.88 6.29 1.23
C ASN A 93 -14.30 5.93 -0.19
N ASP A 94 -15.25 5.03 -0.33
CA ASP A 94 -15.81 4.50 -1.58
C ASP A 94 -16.88 5.39 -2.23
N LYS A 95 -17.12 6.59 -1.70
CA LYS A 95 -18.18 7.52 -2.15
C LYS A 95 -17.64 8.77 -2.83
N ILE A 96 -16.33 9.00 -2.78
CA ILE A 96 -15.71 10.22 -3.29
C ILE A 96 -14.61 9.84 -4.27
N ASP A 97 -14.89 10.00 -5.56
CA ASP A 97 -14.02 9.57 -6.65
C ASP A 97 -12.92 10.58 -7.01
N VAL A 98 -13.07 11.85 -6.57
CA VAL A 98 -12.13 12.92 -6.89
C VAL A 98 -11.14 13.12 -5.75
N PHE A 99 -9.85 12.95 -6.03
CA PHE A 99 -8.76 13.01 -5.06
C PHE A 99 -8.83 14.25 -4.15
N GLU A 100 -8.92 15.47 -4.72
CA GLU A 100 -8.93 16.71 -3.93
C GLU A 100 -10.13 16.78 -2.97
N THR A 101 -11.29 16.25 -3.41
CA THR A 101 -12.50 16.21 -2.58
C THR A 101 -12.36 15.17 -1.47
N ALA A 102 -11.85 13.99 -1.77
CA ALA A 102 -11.60 12.93 -0.80
C ALA A 102 -10.55 13.36 0.24
N ALA A 103 -9.45 13.96 -0.19
CA ALA A 103 -8.39 14.48 0.68
C ALA A 103 -8.92 15.59 1.59
N HIS A 104 -9.70 16.53 1.06
CA HIS A 104 -10.31 17.58 1.85
C HIS A 104 -11.31 17.04 2.86
N HIS A 105 -12.15 16.10 2.45
CA HIS A 105 -13.10 15.42 3.35
C HIS A 105 -12.35 14.70 4.46
N TRP A 106 -11.37 13.86 4.12
CA TRP A 106 -10.59 13.11 5.10
C TRP A 106 -9.90 14.02 6.12
N LEU A 107 -9.25 15.12 5.68
CA LEU A 107 -8.57 16.07 6.57
C LEU A 107 -9.53 16.75 7.56
N ASN A 108 -10.76 17.04 7.15
CA ASN A 108 -11.72 17.79 7.97
C ASN A 108 -12.72 16.87 8.70
N ASP A 109 -12.69 15.59 8.46
CA ASP A 109 -13.53 14.64 9.14
C ASP A 109 -13.05 14.44 10.60
N ALA A 110 -13.93 14.78 11.55
CA ALA A 110 -13.71 14.64 12.98
C ALA A 110 -14.81 13.77 13.63
N THR A 111 -15.54 12.97 12.84
CA THR A 111 -16.69 12.16 13.30
C THR A 111 -16.31 11.21 14.43
N PHE A 112 -15.09 10.66 14.41
CA PHE A 112 -14.57 9.81 15.50
C PHE A 112 -14.75 10.40 16.90
N TYR A 113 -14.65 11.73 17.04
CA TYR A 113 -14.86 12.40 18.34
C TYR A 113 -16.25 13.01 18.49
N THR A 114 -16.86 13.48 17.39
CA THR A 114 -18.17 14.16 17.46
C THR A 114 -19.32 13.16 17.67
N GLU A 115 -19.19 11.91 17.24
CA GLU A 115 -20.17 10.85 17.54
C GLU A 115 -20.26 10.57 19.05
N ASP A 116 -19.17 10.74 19.78
CA ASP A 116 -19.11 10.64 21.25
C ASP A 116 -19.50 11.94 21.97
N GLY A 117 -20.05 12.92 21.26
CA GLY A 117 -20.52 14.19 21.83
C GLY A 117 -19.43 15.23 22.10
N ALA A 118 -18.17 14.98 21.71
CA ALA A 118 -17.10 15.94 21.90
C ALA A 118 -17.26 17.17 20.98
N LYS A 119 -16.85 18.33 21.49
CA LYS A 119 -16.75 19.58 20.73
C LYS A 119 -15.40 19.64 20.04
N VAL A 120 -15.39 19.65 18.71
CA VAL A 120 -14.19 19.74 17.88
C VAL A 120 -14.08 21.12 17.24
N THR A 121 -12.91 21.75 17.35
CA THR A 121 -12.65 23.09 16.81
C THR A 121 -11.37 23.09 15.99
N PRO A 122 -11.41 23.45 14.69
CA PRO A 122 -10.22 23.58 13.88
C PRO A 122 -9.29 24.68 14.42
N VAL A 123 -7.98 24.39 14.44
CA VAL A 123 -6.96 25.35 14.88
C VAL A 123 -5.78 25.35 13.92
N LYS A 124 -4.96 26.40 13.98
CA LYS A 124 -3.78 26.50 13.13
C LYS A 124 -2.65 25.57 13.59
N ASN A 125 -2.42 25.52 14.89
CA ASN A 125 -1.36 24.72 15.51
C ASN A 125 -1.90 24.09 16.81
N ILE A 126 -1.36 22.94 17.17
CA ILE A 126 -1.50 22.33 18.50
C ILE A 126 -0.23 22.70 19.28
N ASP A 127 -0.39 23.04 20.55
CA ASP A 127 0.77 23.21 21.44
C ASP A 127 1.49 21.86 21.60
N ASP A 128 2.79 21.83 21.32
CA ASP A 128 3.61 20.60 21.38
C ASP A 128 3.70 20.02 22.82
N SER A 129 3.33 20.79 23.84
CA SER A 129 3.19 20.30 25.22
C SER A 129 1.87 19.58 25.47
N SER A 130 0.89 19.70 24.58
CA SER A 130 -0.42 19.10 24.69
C SER A 130 -0.40 17.62 24.29
N TRP A 131 -1.20 16.81 24.96
CA TRP A 131 -1.45 15.44 24.49
C TRP A 131 -2.30 15.49 23.22
N TYR A 132 -1.92 14.73 22.20
CA TYR A 132 -2.67 14.73 20.95
C TYR A 132 -2.77 13.35 20.32
N SER A 133 -3.91 13.14 19.68
CA SER A 133 -4.12 12.03 18.74
C SER A 133 -3.62 12.41 17.36
N TYR A 134 -3.15 11.44 16.61
CA TYR A 134 -2.77 11.69 15.23
C TYR A 134 -3.26 10.59 14.27
N PHE A 135 -3.48 11.01 13.04
CA PHE A 135 -3.85 10.17 11.92
C PHE A 135 -3.00 10.59 10.73
N THR A 136 -2.14 9.71 10.26
CA THR A 136 -1.23 10.02 9.15
C THR A 136 -1.41 9.05 8.00
N ILE A 137 -1.24 9.56 6.78
CA ILE A 137 -1.13 8.75 5.57
C ILE A 137 0.16 9.17 4.87
N GLU A 138 1.05 8.21 4.66
CA GLU A 138 2.27 8.39 3.88
C GLU A 138 2.26 7.41 2.73
N SER A 139 2.74 7.81 1.56
CA SER A 139 2.96 6.86 0.49
C SER A 139 4.23 7.11 -0.28
N LYS A 140 4.73 6.06 -0.91
CA LYS A 140 5.79 6.10 -1.92
C LYS A 140 5.36 5.26 -3.12
N CYS A 141 6.00 5.48 -4.26
CA CYS A 141 5.81 4.66 -5.45
C CYS A 141 7.17 4.15 -5.92
N GLU A 142 7.26 2.85 -6.14
CA GLU A 142 8.45 2.18 -6.65
C GLU A 142 8.10 1.46 -7.95
N GLN A 143 8.94 1.62 -8.98
CA GLN A 143 8.74 0.95 -10.26
C GLN A 143 9.78 -0.14 -10.47
N GLN A 144 9.31 -1.34 -10.84
CA GLN A 144 10.14 -2.46 -11.27
C GLN A 144 9.64 -2.97 -12.63
N GLY A 145 10.40 -2.71 -13.68
CA GLY A 145 9.96 -3.04 -15.04
C GLY A 145 8.65 -2.35 -15.39
N ASP A 146 7.65 -3.15 -15.77
CA ASP A 146 6.32 -2.67 -16.17
C ASP A 146 5.33 -2.56 -15.01
N ILE A 147 5.79 -2.68 -13.77
CA ILE A 147 4.95 -2.57 -12.58
C ILE A 147 5.40 -1.38 -11.73
N ALA A 148 4.47 -0.50 -11.40
CA ALA A 148 4.62 0.53 -10.39
C ALA A 148 3.81 0.14 -9.15
N THR A 149 4.43 0.11 -7.98
CA THR A 149 3.78 -0.25 -6.72
C THR A 149 3.72 0.96 -5.80
N PHE A 150 2.50 1.38 -5.47
CA PHE A 150 2.28 2.32 -4.37
C PHE A 150 2.31 1.55 -3.06
N ILE A 151 3.08 2.07 -2.12
CA ILE A 151 3.19 1.56 -0.75
C ILE A 151 2.61 2.64 0.14
N ILE A 152 1.50 2.33 0.80
CA ILE A 152 0.68 3.29 1.56
C ILE A 152 0.75 2.91 3.03
N TRP A 153 1.38 3.76 3.83
CA TRP A 153 1.44 3.64 5.27
C TRP A 153 0.37 4.49 5.92
N ARG A 154 -0.37 3.89 6.85
CA ARG A 154 -1.25 4.62 7.76
C ARG A 154 -0.78 4.39 9.18
N GLU A 155 -0.75 5.46 9.94
CA GLU A 155 -0.49 5.39 11.37
C GLU A 155 -1.54 6.19 12.11
N THR A 156 -2.07 5.62 13.17
CA THR A 156 -3.05 6.27 14.03
C THR A 156 -2.67 6.07 15.48
N TYR A 157 -2.86 7.12 16.27
CA TYR A 157 -2.74 7.06 17.71
C TYR A 157 -3.87 7.87 18.34
N SER A 158 -4.58 7.28 19.27
CA SER A 158 -5.56 7.98 20.10
C SER A 158 -5.01 8.18 21.51
N VAL A 159 -5.14 9.39 22.02
CA VAL A 159 -4.72 9.70 23.40
C VAL A 159 -5.36 8.72 24.37
N GLY A 160 -4.53 8.12 25.25
CA GLY A 160 -4.95 7.08 26.19
C GLY A 160 -4.84 5.65 25.69
N ALA A 161 -4.61 5.43 24.40
CA ALA A 161 -4.30 4.10 23.90
C ALA A 161 -2.92 3.64 24.39
N ALA A 162 -2.76 2.32 24.58
CA ALA A 162 -1.49 1.73 25.00
C ALA A 162 -0.40 1.90 23.92
N HIS A 163 -0.79 1.88 22.64
CA HIS A 163 0.07 2.10 21.47
C HIS A 163 -0.76 2.59 20.28
N GLY A 164 -0.09 3.09 19.25
CA GLY A 164 -0.72 3.37 17.96
C GLY A 164 -1.05 2.09 17.18
N LEU A 165 -1.82 2.24 16.11
CA LEU A 165 -2.03 1.22 15.10
C LEU A 165 -1.40 1.70 13.79
N TYR A 166 -0.85 0.76 13.03
CA TYR A 166 -0.33 1.03 11.70
C TYR A 166 -0.76 -0.05 10.72
N SER A 167 -0.87 0.34 9.46
CA SER A 167 -1.05 -0.59 8.32
C SER A 167 -0.14 -0.19 7.17
N CYS A 168 0.13 -1.14 6.29
CA CYS A 168 0.89 -0.93 5.07
C CYS A 168 0.19 -1.61 3.91
N GLU A 169 -0.47 -0.85 3.05
CA GLU A 169 -1.21 -1.34 1.91
C GLU A 169 -0.42 -1.17 0.62
N TYR A 170 -0.66 -2.04 -0.34
CA TYR A 170 0.08 -2.09 -1.61
C TYR A 170 -0.87 -2.03 -2.79
N VAL A 171 -0.63 -1.11 -3.72
CA VAL A 171 -1.39 -0.99 -4.97
C VAL A 171 -0.43 -1.14 -6.13
N ASN A 172 -0.57 -2.24 -6.88
CA ASN A 172 0.26 -2.53 -8.04
C ASN A 172 -0.43 -2.01 -9.30
N VAL A 173 0.29 -1.28 -10.14
CA VAL A 173 -0.19 -0.69 -11.39
C VAL A 173 0.62 -1.24 -12.55
N ASP A 174 -0.05 -1.74 -13.58
CA ASP A 174 0.57 -2.05 -14.87
C ASP A 174 0.88 -0.74 -15.60
N VAL A 175 2.15 -0.43 -15.78
CA VAL A 175 2.63 0.83 -16.36
C VAL A 175 2.21 1.00 -17.82
N ASN A 176 1.99 -0.11 -18.54
CA ASN A 176 1.61 -0.08 -19.95
C ASN A 176 0.14 0.26 -20.14
N SER A 177 -0.74 -0.36 -19.35
CA SER A 177 -2.19 -0.15 -19.41
C SER A 177 -2.68 0.98 -18.51
N GLY A 178 -1.96 1.30 -17.43
CA GLY A 178 -2.39 2.24 -16.38
C GLY A 178 -3.47 1.69 -15.45
N ASN A 179 -3.73 0.39 -15.48
CA ASN A 179 -4.72 -0.26 -14.62
C ASN A 179 -4.09 -0.79 -13.33
N ILE A 180 -4.87 -0.84 -12.26
CA ILE A 180 -4.49 -1.57 -11.04
C ILE A 180 -4.49 -3.07 -11.34
N ILE A 181 -3.51 -3.76 -10.80
CA ILE A 181 -3.38 -5.22 -10.85
C ILE A 181 -3.92 -5.76 -9.54
N HIS A 182 -4.97 -6.57 -9.62
CA HIS A 182 -5.53 -7.28 -8.48
C HIS A 182 -5.00 -8.71 -8.42
N LEU A 183 -5.04 -9.32 -7.25
CA LEU A 183 -4.57 -10.69 -7.08
C LEU A 183 -5.35 -11.69 -7.97
N ASN A 184 -6.65 -11.43 -8.22
CA ASN A 184 -7.47 -12.20 -9.16
C ASN A 184 -7.01 -12.12 -10.62
N ASP A 185 -6.29 -11.07 -11.00
CA ASP A 185 -5.71 -10.96 -12.35
C ASP A 185 -4.54 -11.93 -12.53
N LEU A 186 -3.97 -12.42 -11.44
CA LEU A 186 -2.83 -13.32 -11.44
C LEU A 186 -3.22 -14.78 -11.21
N VAL A 187 -4.13 -15.05 -10.28
CA VAL A 187 -4.56 -16.39 -9.87
C VAL A 187 -6.03 -16.39 -9.44
N ASP A 188 -6.67 -17.57 -9.44
CA ASP A 188 -7.97 -17.74 -8.79
C ASP A 188 -7.82 -17.72 -7.27
N THR A 189 -8.17 -16.58 -6.63
CA THR A 189 -8.04 -16.37 -5.20
C THR A 189 -8.90 -17.32 -4.36
N SER A 190 -9.97 -17.90 -4.92
CA SER A 190 -10.80 -18.87 -4.21
C SER A 190 -10.05 -20.17 -3.86
N LEU A 191 -9.01 -20.49 -4.62
CA LEU A 191 -8.16 -21.66 -4.43
C LEU A 191 -6.90 -21.35 -3.58
N LEU A 192 -6.63 -20.08 -3.30
CA LEU A 192 -5.33 -19.64 -2.79
C LEU A 192 -5.12 -19.97 -1.31
N GLY A 193 -6.16 -19.95 -0.47
CA GLY A 193 -6.00 -20.14 0.98
C GLY A 193 -5.24 -21.40 1.41
N PRO A 194 -5.56 -22.61 0.90
CA PRO A 194 -4.78 -23.81 1.17
C PRO A 194 -3.36 -23.78 0.59
N VAL A 195 -3.18 -23.09 -0.54
CA VAL A 195 -1.86 -22.95 -1.19
C VAL A 195 -0.95 -22.05 -0.37
N ILE A 196 -1.48 -20.96 0.22
CA ILE A 196 -0.73 -20.08 1.14
C ILE A 196 -0.27 -20.89 2.37
N ALA A 197 -1.17 -21.64 2.99
CA ALA A 197 -0.83 -22.46 4.15
C ALA A 197 0.32 -23.43 3.83
N ARG A 198 0.24 -24.09 2.68
CA ARG A 198 1.29 -24.98 2.20
C ARG A 198 2.60 -24.24 1.88
N ALA A 199 2.54 -23.01 1.37
CA ALA A 199 3.74 -22.22 1.12
C ALA A 199 4.50 -21.86 2.41
N VAL A 200 3.76 -21.66 3.51
CA VAL A 200 4.37 -21.41 4.83
C VAL A 200 5.06 -22.68 5.36
N GLU A 201 4.54 -23.86 5.06
CA GLU A 201 5.15 -25.14 5.49
C GLU A 201 6.34 -25.53 4.61
N ASP A 202 6.18 -25.45 3.28
CA ASP A 202 7.12 -26.02 2.31
C ASP A 202 8.32 -25.09 2.00
N LEU A 203 8.13 -23.76 2.15
CA LEU A 203 9.12 -22.79 1.71
C LEU A 203 9.91 -22.20 2.89
N THR A 204 11.20 -22.46 2.93
CA THR A 204 12.11 -22.00 3.98
C THR A 204 12.12 -20.46 4.13
N VAL A 205 11.85 -19.74 3.02
CA VAL A 205 11.75 -18.27 3.03
C VAL A 205 10.62 -17.77 3.93
N ASN A 206 9.59 -18.58 4.19
CA ASN A 206 8.44 -18.27 5.03
C ASN A 206 8.58 -18.82 6.48
N SER A 207 9.74 -19.32 6.88
CA SER A 207 9.95 -20.00 8.17
C SER A 207 9.69 -19.11 9.39
N ASP A 208 9.87 -17.81 9.28
CA ASP A 208 9.61 -16.87 10.38
C ASP A 208 8.12 -16.57 10.53
N VAL A 209 7.38 -16.50 9.42
CA VAL A 209 5.90 -16.43 9.45
C VAL A 209 5.32 -17.66 10.13
N GLN A 210 5.81 -18.87 9.81
CA GLN A 210 5.35 -20.11 10.43
C GLN A 210 5.45 -20.09 11.97
N LYS A 211 6.49 -19.45 12.50
CA LYS A 211 6.69 -19.31 13.96
C LYS A 211 5.79 -18.24 14.59
N ALA A 212 5.40 -17.23 13.80
CA ALA A 212 4.59 -16.10 14.26
C ALA A 212 3.08 -16.37 14.20
N LEU A 213 2.63 -17.37 13.42
CA LEU A 213 1.21 -17.68 13.25
C LEU A 213 0.50 -17.91 14.58
N PHE A 214 -0.65 -17.28 14.77
CA PHE A 214 -1.50 -17.49 15.93
C PHE A 214 -2.98 -17.53 15.51
N ASP A 215 -3.75 -18.37 16.22
CA ASP A 215 -5.23 -18.48 16.13
C ASP A 215 -5.80 -18.53 14.68
N VAL A 216 -5.03 -19.11 13.76
CA VAL A 216 -5.44 -19.33 12.37
C VAL A 216 -5.55 -20.81 12.06
N ASN A 217 -6.39 -21.15 11.08
CA ASN A 217 -6.48 -22.53 10.60
C ASN A 217 -5.17 -22.91 9.87
N PRO A 218 -4.38 -23.89 10.36
CA PRO A 218 -3.10 -24.24 9.75
C PRO A 218 -3.23 -24.86 8.35
N GLU A 219 -4.43 -25.36 7.98
CA GLU A 219 -4.67 -25.94 6.66
C GLU A 219 -5.10 -24.90 5.62
N ARG A 220 -5.49 -23.71 6.07
CA ARG A 220 -5.97 -22.64 5.19
C ARG A 220 -5.77 -21.28 5.85
N LEU A 221 -4.90 -20.47 5.27
CA LEU A 221 -4.75 -19.08 5.68
C LEU A 221 -5.74 -18.15 4.93
N PRO A 222 -6.11 -17.03 5.54
CA PRO A 222 -6.92 -16.02 4.86
C PRO A 222 -6.17 -15.51 3.61
N VAL A 223 -6.92 -15.06 2.60
CA VAL A 223 -6.35 -14.44 1.41
C VAL A 223 -6.40 -12.94 1.61
N THR A 224 -5.25 -12.29 1.69
CA THR A 224 -5.16 -10.83 1.76
C THR A 224 -5.28 -10.22 0.37
N ALA A 225 -5.76 -8.97 0.31
CA ALA A 225 -5.75 -8.15 -0.90
C ALA A 225 -4.40 -7.44 -1.09
N ASP A 226 -3.61 -7.30 -0.02
CA ASP A 226 -2.32 -6.64 -0.04
C ASP A 226 -1.22 -7.58 -0.54
N PHE A 227 -0.56 -7.20 -1.62
CA PHE A 227 0.54 -7.97 -2.18
C PHE A 227 1.48 -7.09 -3.01
N THR A 228 2.71 -7.57 -3.16
CA THR A 228 3.68 -6.98 -4.09
C THR A 228 4.07 -7.98 -5.17
N ILE A 229 4.53 -7.46 -6.29
CA ILE A 229 5.03 -8.24 -7.42
C ILE A 229 6.49 -7.87 -7.65
N ASP A 230 7.38 -8.85 -7.56
CA ASP A 230 8.77 -8.71 -8.02
C ASP A 230 8.93 -9.51 -9.32
N SER A 231 8.82 -8.81 -10.45
CA SER A 231 8.96 -9.44 -11.77
C SER A 231 10.39 -9.95 -12.02
N THR A 232 11.40 -9.34 -11.40
CA THR A 232 12.82 -9.73 -11.57
C THR A 232 13.15 -11.02 -10.85
N ARG A 233 12.52 -11.28 -9.70
CA ARG A 233 12.66 -12.52 -8.92
C ARG A 233 11.55 -13.51 -9.22
N SER A 234 10.58 -13.13 -10.03
CA SER A 234 9.37 -13.91 -10.31
C SER A 234 8.69 -14.38 -9.03
N THR A 235 8.34 -13.43 -8.15
CA THR A 235 7.63 -13.69 -6.91
C THR A 235 6.42 -12.79 -6.75
N ILE A 236 5.39 -13.32 -6.07
CA ILE A 236 4.32 -12.56 -5.45
C ILE A 236 4.55 -12.64 -3.94
N THR A 237 4.50 -11.52 -3.25
CA THR A 237 4.58 -11.49 -1.78
C THR A 237 3.26 -11.00 -1.23
N LEU A 238 2.56 -11.86 -0.51
CA LEU A 238 1.32 -11.51 0.21
C LEU A 238 1.68 -10.81 1.51
N VAL A 239 1.00 -9.72 1.82
CA VAL A 239 1.27 -8.89 2.98
C VAL A 239 0.07 -8.92 3.92
N TYR A 240 0.30 -9.33 5.16
CA TYR A 240 -0.72 -9.42 6.21
C TYR A 240 -0.47 -8.36 7.25
N GLN A 241 -1.52 -7.61 7.56
CA GLN A 241 -1.46 -6.54 8.55
C GLN A 241 -1.28 -7.10 9.97
N VAL A 242 -0.90 -6.24 10.90
CA VAL A 242 -0.83 -6.59 12.32
C VAL A 242 -2.19 -7.14 12.80
N TYR A 243 -2.18 -8.19 13.60
CA TYR A 243 -3.35 -8.94 14.09
C TYR A 243 -4.10 -9.77 13.03
N GLU A 244 -3.69 -9.80 11.78
CA GLU A 244 -4.40 -10.57 10.75
C GLU A 244 -4.07 -12.07 10.83
N ILE A 245 -2.79 -12.43 10.93
CA ILE A 245 -2.31 -13.81 11.07
C ILE A 245 -1.26 -13.99 12.18
N ALA A 246 -0.77 -12.89 12.75
CA ALA A 246 0.25 -12.86 13.79
C ALA A 246 -0.04 -11.76 14.81
N SER A 247 0.65 -11.75 15.96
CA SER A 247 0.45 -10.73 16.98
C SER A 247 0.97 -9.37 16.55
N TYR A 248 0.52 -8.29 17.22
CA TYR A 248 1.06 -6.94 16.99
C TYR A 248 2.58 -6.89 17.20
N ALA A 249 3.10 -7.64 18.14
CA ALA A 249 4.53 -7.67 18.45
C ALA A 249 5.37 -8.33 17.35
N ASP A 250 4.77 -9.22 16.56
CA ASP A 250 5.41 -9.85 15.41
C ASP A 250 5.38 -8.95 14.15
N GLY A 251 4.56 -7.89 14.16
CA GLY A 251 4.45 -6.92 13.09
C GLY A 251 3.70 -7.43 11.86
N ILE A 252 3.86 -6.72 10.74
CA ILE A 252 3.34 -7.10 9.42
C ILE A 252 4.06 -8.36 8.96
N GLN A 253 3.30 -9.33 8.44
CA GLN A 253 3.84 -10.60 7.97
C GLN A 253 3.83 -10.66 6.45
N GLU A 254 4.91 -11.19 5.87
CA GLU A 254 5.07 -11.33 4.43
C GLU A 254 5.23 -12.80 4.05
N ILE A 255 4.35 -13.30 3.18
CA ILE A 255 4.42 -14.66 2.64
C ILE A 255 4.86 -14.60 1.19
N VAL A 256 6.06 -15.07 0.93
CA VAL A 256 6.64 -15.08 -0.42
C VAL A 256 6.18 -16.32 -1.18
N LEU A 257 5.63 -16.10 -2.37
CA LEU A 257 5.16 -17.12 -3.30
C LEU A 257 5.98 -17.04 -4.60
N PRO A 258 7.04 -17.86 -4.76
CA PRO A 258 7.74 -17.96 -6.04
C PRO A 258 6.79 -18.46 -7.13
N ILE A 259 6.73 -17.79 -8.26
CA ILE A 259 5.79 -18.10 -9.35
C ILE A 259 5.95 -19.54 -9.86
N PHE A 260 7.20 -20.01 -9.97
CA PHE A 260 7.47 -21.40 -10.34
C PHE A 260 6.88 -22.42 -9.35
N TRP A 261 6.92 -22.11 -8.05
CA TRP A 261 6.29 -22.96 -7.03
C TRP A 261 4.77 -22.83 -7.08
N LEU A 262 4.26 -21.61 -7.16
CA LEU A 262 2.82 -21.30 -7.19
C LEU A 262 2.13 -21.98 -8.38
N SER A 263 2.74 -21.94 -9.58
CA SER A 263 2.18 -22.54 -10.81
C SER A 263 2.01 -24.07 -10.76
N LYS A 264 2.68 -24.75 -9.82
CA LYS A 264 2.49 -26.19 -9.57
C LYS A 264 1.28 -26.51 -8.72
N HIS A 265 0.75 -25.54 -8.01
CA HIS A 265 -0.33 -25.70 -7.04
C HIS A 265 -1.64 -25.06 -7.49
N ILE A 266 -1.56 -24.01 -8.30
CA ILE A 266 -2.71 -23.27 -8.82
C ILE A 266 -2.43 -22.78 -10.24
N PRO A 267 -3.40 -22.83 -11.16
CA PRO A 267 -3.22 -22.28 -12.50
C PRO A 267 -3.02 -20.77 -12.48
N LEU A 268 -1.98 -20.30 -13.17
CA LEU A 268 -1.79 -18.87 -13.43
C LEU A 268 -2.72 -18.42 -14.56
N THR A 269 -3.22 -17.20 -14.46
CA THR A 269 -3.99 -16.56 -15.54
C THR A 269 -3.13 -16.31 -16.78
N PRO A 270 -3.72 -16.05 -17.96
CA PRO A 270 -2.95 -15.62 -19.13
C PRO A 270 -2.15 -14.33 -18.89
N TYR A 271 -2.70 -13.39 -18.12
CA TYR A 271 -2.02 -12.15 -17.77
C TYR A 271 -0.78 -12.41 -16.89
N ALA A 272 -0.90 -13.21 -15.84
CA ALA A 272 0.25 -13.58 -15.00
C ALA A 272 1.34 -14.28 -15.83
N LYS A 273 0.97 -15.18 -16.75
CA LYS A 273 1.93 -15.84 -17.65
C LYS A 273 2.65 -14.86 -18.56
N SER A 274 1.97 -13.83 -19.05
CA SER A 274 2.60 -12.78 -19.86
C SER A 274 3.55 -11.90 -19.03
N LEU A 275 3.16 -11.61 -17.79
CA LEU A 275 3.92 -10.76 -16.87
C LEU A 275 5.26 -11.40 -16.43
N PHE A 276 5.23 -12.69 -16.11
CA PHE A 276 6.41 -13.42 -15.60
C PHE A 276 7.21 -14.13 -16.67
N GLY A 277 6.74 -14.16 -17.92
CA GLY A 277 7.40 -14.76 -19.08
C GLY A 277 7.29 -16.28 -19.17
N PRO A 278 7.73 -16.86 -20.30
CA PRO A 278 7.51 -18.28 -20.62
C PRO A 278 8.29 -19.28 -19.74
N GLY A 279 9.24 -18.82 -18.95
CA GLY A 279 10.01 -19.69 -18.02
C GLY A 279 9.21 -20.13 -16.79
N CYS A 280 7.97 -19.65 -16.61
CA CYS A 280 7.13 -19.93 -15.45
C CYS A 280 6.02 -20.96 -15.74
N SER A 281 5.93 -21.50 -16.96
CA SER A 281 5.01 -22.59 -17.31
C SER A 281 5.74 -23.94 -17.27
N ILE A 282 5.20 -24.89 -16.52
CA ILE A 282 5.51 -26.31 -16.70
C ILE A 282 4.57 -26.79 -17.78
N ASP A 283 5.08 -27.07 -18.98
CA ASP A 283 4.40 -27.88 -19.97
C ASP A 283 4.27 -29.33 -19.49
#